data_599f73fbc5e006d42b5187c25d948fcd
#
_entry.id   599f73fbc5e006d42b5187c25d948fcd
#
_cell.length_a   1.000
_cell.length_b   1.000
_cell.length_c   1.000
_cell.angle_alpha   90.00
_cell.angle_beta   90.00
_cell.angle_gamma   90.00
#
_symmetry.space_group_name_H-M   'P 1'
#
loop_
_entity.id
_entity.type
_entity.pdbx_description
1 polymer ?
#
loop_
_entity_poly.entity_id
_entity_poly.type
_entity_poly.pdbx_seq_one_letter_code
_entity_poly.pdbx_strand_id
1 'polypeptide(L)'
;MELELPKKEKIRCSILIPIIIHQFLMAGVTANISFQTYILSYLYHYEDDLDQNKSYFLTPCFILGSYLFAFLGGILEKKLGLKLSIIIADSIVLFGDALMLCTKLYGLYYVCFIIFGMGYSLSIILLTKIVCKDSSRKGIMNGILSVGTALGASLYNIIGEFVFINPEGKKTTINDQFYEFEIANNFKKYIILEEFSIILSIIIVVIFFKNNATIIEQSPETKEEKDDTINLSLEEIGRDIKQKLVDKEYKTEYIKKAFSKFRVWKLFILYFLCSFVYNTVNTMYRNIAIRKNISTTIVQVLSVIGFIIGCFCSFLWGYLIQKFSFKLLITIINIAGIVIGFSFYFSLKISFFFALFVTLQQIFSCGILVLLNIHIMNIYKMEYYVEIFGVVSFAYGVSLIVSSAFSYIAENYLSDNVDLSYAIIFCVGGALSLASFFIGFFEGENKFEFEQEEN
;
A
#
# COMPACT_ATOMS: atom_id res chain seq x y z
N MET A 1 18.25 -13.85 33.35
CA MET A 1 18.26 -14.63 32.10
C MET A 1 18.42 -13.61 30.97
N GLU A 2 19.65 -13.16 30.76
CA GLU A 2 19.98 -12.27 29.64
C GLU A 2 19.82 -13.08 28.36
N LEU A 3 18.82 -12.72 27.55
CA LEU A 3 18.71 -13.21 26.20
C LEU A 3 19.85 -12.56 25.40
N GLU A 4 20.97 -13.27 25.30
CA GLU A 4 22.00 -12.93 24.31
C GLU A 4 21.37 -13.01 22.91
N LEU A 5 20.93 -11.87 22.40
CA LEU A 5 20.46 -11.74 21.03
C LEU A 5 21.67 -12.03 20.11
N PRO A 6 21.56 -12.93 19.15
CA PRO A 6 22.66 -13.27 18.26
C PRO A 6 23.15 -12.01 17.51
N LYS A 7 24.48 -11.88 17.34
CA LYS A 7 25.13 -10.71 16.70
C LYS A 7 24.48 -10.23 15.39
N LYS A 8 23.79 -11.10 14.65
CA LYS A 8 23.05 -10.77 13.42
C LYS A 8 21.84 -9.86 13.66
N GLU A 9 21.22 -9.86 14.85
CA GLU A 9 20.08 -8.96 15.14
C GLU A 9 20.50 -7.52 15.47
N LYS A 10 21.72 -7.29 16.01
CA LYS A 10 22.23 -5.94 16.29
C LYS A 10 22.47 -5.08 15.04
N ILE A 11 22.84 -5.69 13.92
CA ILE A 11 23.08 -4.96 12.65
C ILE A 11 21.79 -4.40 12.06
N ARG A 12 20.66 -4.99 12.37
CA ARG A 12 19.35 -4.64 11.82
C ARG A 12 18.70 -3.41 12.46
N CYS A 13 18.92 -3.15 13.74
CA CYS A 13 18.38 -1.96 14.40
C CYS A 13 18.95 -0.67 13.80
N SER A 14 20.20 -0.67 13.36
CA SER A 14 20.85 0.49 12.73
C SER A 14 20.28 0.83 11.34
N ILE A 15 19.71 -0.15 10.65
CA ILE A 15 19.08 0.05 9.33
C ILE A 15 17.59 0.32 9.50
N LEU A 16 16.96 -0.24 10.52
CA LEU A 16 15.51 -0.13 10.74
C LEU A 16 15.06 1.31 10.99
N ILE A 17 15.81 2.07 11.81
CA ILE A 17 15.49 3.47 12.14
C ILE A 17 15.47 4.36 10.88
N PRO A 18 16.50 4.40 10.04
CA PRO A 18 16.46 5.16 8.78
C PRO A 18 15.29 4.76 7.87
N ILE A 19 14.93 3.46 7.82
CA ILE A 19 13.81 2.98 7.03
C ILE A 19 12.48 3.51 7.58
N ILE A 20 12.28 3.48 8.90
CA ILE A 20 11.07 4.03 9.53
C ILE A 20 10.94 5.53 9.25
N ILE A 21 12.04 6.28 9.38
CA ILE A 21 12.06 7.72 9.10
C ILE A 21 11.77 7.98 7.61
N HIS A 22 12.36 7.21 6.71
CA HIS A 22 12.07 7.29 5.29
C HIS A 22 10.58 7.05 5.00
N GLN A 23 9.99 5.98 5.57
CA GLN A 23 8.57 5.67 5.42
C GLN A 23 7.67 6.77 6.00
N PHE A 24 8.07 7.37 7.10
CA PHE A 24 7.38 8.51 7.70
C PHE A 24 7.37 9.73 6.78
N LEU A 25 8.49 10.07 6.15
CA LEU A 25 8.62 11.19 5.24
C LEU A 25 7.85 10.96 3.92
N MET A 26 7.89 9.74 3.40
CA MET A 26 7.16 9.35 2.19
C MET A 26 5.63 9.20 2.40
N ALA A 27 5.17 9.23 3.64
CA ALA A 27 3.75 9.03 3.95
C ALA A 27 2.86 10.23 3.55
N GLY A 28 3.43 11.39 3.27
CA GLY A 28 2.71 12.54 2.68
C GLY A 28 1.94 12.13 1.43
N VAL A 29 2.57 11.32 0.56
CA VAL A 29 1.97 10.79 -0.67
C VAL A 29 0.65 10.05 -0.42
N THR A 30 0.57 9.28 0.67
CA THR A 30 -0.68 8.59 1.03
C THR A 30 -1.73 9.53 1.62
N ALA A 31 -1.30 10.65 2.22
CA ALA A 31 -2.22 11.65 2.74
C ALA A 31 -2.92 12.44 1.62
N ASN A 32 -2.34 12.54 0.41
CA ASN A 32 -2.98 13.13 -0.78
C ASN A 32 -4.34 12.49 -1.09
N ILE A 33 -4.49 11.20 -0.82
CA ILE A 33 -5.77 10.50 -0.93
C ILE A 33 -6.85 11.14 -0.06
N SER A 34 -6.46 11.73 1.06
CA SER A 34 -7.38 12.42 1.97
C SER A 34 -7.82 13.80 1.46
N PHE A 35 -7.07 14.41 0.55
CA PHE A 35 -7.33 15.76 0.06
C PHE A 35 -8.03 15.82 -1.30
N GLN A 36 -8.57 14.71 -1.79
CA GLN A 36 -9.23 14.62 -3.10
C GLN A 36 -10.33 15.68 -3.30
N THR A 37 -11.10 15.96 -2.27
CA THR A 37 -12.17 16.97 -2.33
C THR A 37 -11.60 18.36 -2.59
N TYR A 38 -10.46 18.72 -2.00
CA TYR A 38 -9.80 20.02 -2.25
C TYR A 38 -9.17 20.06 -3.64
N ILE A 39 -8.54 18.98 -4.07
CA ILE A 39 -7.99 18.85 -5.42
C ILE A 39 -9.12 19.03 -6.46
N LEU A 40 -10.23 18.35 -6.25
CA LEU A 40 -11.37 18.43 -7.15
C LEU A 40 -12.00 19.84 -7.15
N SER A 41 -12.12 20.47 -5.96
CA SER A 41 -12.60 21.86 -5.84
C SER A 41 -11.69 22.83 -6.56
N TYR A 42 -10.36 22.65 -6.49
CA TYR A 42 -9.40 23.44 -7.25
C TYR A 42 -9.61 23.30 -8.75
N LEU A 43 -9.79 22.08 -9.24
CA LEU A 43 -9.96 21.80 -10.67
C LEU A 43 -11.31 22.26 -11.21
N TYR A 44 -12.37 22.23 -10.39
CA TYR A 44 -13.69 22.74 -10.74
C TYR A 44 -13.66 24.21 -11.18
N HIS A 45 -12.72 25.02 -10.65
CA HIS A 45 -12.55 26.41 -11.08
C HIS A 45 -11.92 26.58 -12.47
N TYR A 46 -11.45 25.49 -13.10
CA TYR A 46 -10.88 25.50 -14.44
C TYR A 46 -11.67 24.66 -15.43
N GLU A 47 -12.48 23.72 -14.94
CA GLU A 47 -13.29 22.81 -15.76
C GLU A 47 -14.71 22.75 -15.17
N ASP A 48 -15.65 23.49 -15.75
CA ASP A 48 -17.02 23.68 -15.22
C ASP A 48 -17.85 22.39 -15.18
N ASP A 49 -17.49 21.36 -15.96
CA ASP A 49 -18.22 20.07 -16.05
C ASP A 49 -17.74 19.01 -15.03
N LEU A 50 -16.97 19.41 -14.02
CA LEU A 50 -16.50 18.48 -13.02
C LEU A 50 -17.60 18.12 -12.01
N ASP A 51 -17.92 16.83 -11.91
CA ASP A 51 -18.77 16.25 -10.88
C ASP A 51 -17.91 15.70 -9.72
N GLN A 52 -18.40 15.85 -8.49
CA GLN A 52 -17.73 15.34 -7.28
C GLN A 52 -17.50 13.82 -7.34
N ASN A 53 -18.36 13.08 -8.04
CA ASN A 53 -18.23 11.65 -8.21
C ASN A 53 -16.95 11.22 -8.98
N LYS A 54 -16.35 12.13 -9.76
CA LYS A 54 -15.08 11.89 -10.47
C LYS A 54 -13.91 11.67 -9.48
N SER A 55 -14.01 12.19 -8.24
CA SER A 55 -13.00 11.97 -7.20
C SER A 55 -12.78 10.50 -6.87
N TYR A 56 -13.80 9.65 -7.06
CA TYR A 56 -13.70 8.21 -6.80
C TYR A 56 -12.57 7.50 -7.56
N PHE A 57 -12.09 8.07 -8.66
CA PHE A 57 -11.07 7.46 -9.48
C PHE A 57 -9.62 7.87 -9.13
N LEU A 58 -9.42 8.91 -8.33
CA LEU A 58 -8.06 9.35 -7.94
C LEU A 58 -7.34 8.28 -7.10
N THR A 59 -7.99 7.78 -6.04
CA THR A 59 -7.44 6.68 -5.22
C THR A 59 -7.18 5.41 -6.03
N PRO A 60 -8.11 4.92 -6.87
CA PRO A 60 -7.84 3.80 -7.78
C PRO A 60 -6.63 4.00 -8.68
N CYS A 61 -6.41 5.20 -9.21
CA CYS A 61 -5.24 5.50 -10.03
C CYS A 61 -3.93 5.36 -9.23
N PHE A 62 -3.89 5.87 -8.00
CA PHE A 62 -2.75 5.68 -7.10
C PHE A 62 -2.47 4.20 -6.84
N ILE A 63 -3.49 3.45 -6.49
CA ILE A 63 -3.39 2.02 -6.18
C ILE A 63 -3.02 1.21 -7.42
N LEU A 64 -3.58 1.56 -8.60
CA LEU A 64 -3.21 0.95 -9.87
C LEU A 64 -1.71 1.14 -10.14
N GLY A 65 -1.22 2.38 -10.02
CA GLY A 65 0.21 2.68 -10.14
C GLY A 65 1.04 1.87 -9.17
N SER A 66 0.59 1.76 -7.90
CA SER A 66 1.31 1.04 -6.86
C SER A 66 1.49 -0.44 -7.18
N TYR A 67 0.46 -1.12 -7.62
CA TYR A 67 0.53 -2.58 -7.79
C TYR A 67 0.91 -3.01 -9.20
N LEU A 68 0.53 -2.24 -10.23
CA LEU A 68 0.90 -2.55 -11.61
C LEU A 68 2.41 -2.52 -11.82
N PHE A 69 3.12 -1.60 -11.15
CA PHE A 69 4.56 -1.43 -11.31
C PHE A 69 5.39 -2.05 -10.16
N ALA A 70 4.75 -2.64 -9.16
CA ALA A 70 5.41 -3.23 -8.01
C ALA A 70 6.49 -4.27 -8.38
N PHE A 71 6.24 -5.09 -9.41
CA PHE A 71 7.20 -6.09 -9.89
C PHE A 71 8.49 -5.50 -10.46
N LEU A 72 8.45 -4.23 -10.94
CA LEU A 72 9.64 -3.55 -11.44
C LEU A 72 10.69 -3.33 -10.36
N GLY A 73 10.28 -3.23 -9.08
CA GLY A 73 11.20 -3.08 -7.95
C GLY A 73 12.27 -4.16 -7.92
N GLY A 74 11.88 -5.42 -8.12
CA GLY A 74 12.83 -6.53 -8.19
C GLY A 74 13.77 -6.48 -9.39
N ILE A 75 13.33 -5.94 -10.52
CA ILE A 75 14.15 -5.77 -11.73
C ILE A 75 15.16 -4.62 -11.53
N LEU A 76 14.71 -3.48 -10.99
CA LEU A 76 15.55 -2.33 -10.71
C LEU A 76 16.65 -2.68 -9.69
N GLU A 77 16.27 -3.34 -8.59
CA GLU A 77 17.22 -3.76 -7.54
C GLU A 77 18.36 -4.62 -8.13
N LYS A 78 18.03 -5.57 -9.01
CA LYS A 78 19.02 -6.45 -9.64
C LYS A 78 19.94 -5.75 -10.62
N LYS A 79 19.46 -4.74 -11.33
CA LYS A 79 20.24 -4.01 -12.33
C LYS A 79 21.06 -2.87 -11.74
N LEU A 80 20.50 -2.13 -10.80
CA LEU A 80 21.04 -0.85 -10.31
C LEU A 80 21.49 -0.93 -8.84
N GLY A 81 21.14 -2.03 -8.16
CA GLY A 81 21.34 -2.15 -6.73
C GLY A 81 20.27 -1.41 -5.94
N LEU A 82 20.19 -1.74 -4.64
CA LEU A 82 19.12 -1.30 -3.76
C LEU A 82 19.02 0.22 -3.60
N LYS A 83 20.15 0.86 -3.27
CA LYS A 83 20.22 2.30 -2.98
C LYS A 83 19.72 3.14 -4.17
N LEU A 84 20.25 2.87 -5.37
CA LEU A 84 19.87 3.62 -6.55
C LEU A 84 18.41 3.35 -6.95
N SER A 85 17.92 2.13 -6.73
CA SER A 85 16.53 1.78 -7.00
C SER A 85 15.55 2.55 -6.12
N ILE A 86 15.86 2.76 -4.84
CA ILE A 86 15.03 3.57 -3.93
C ILE A 86 15.10 5.05 -4.33
N ILE A 87 16.29 5.58 -4.65
CA ILE A 87 16.42 6.98 -5.10
C ILE A 87 15.60 7.22 -6.37
N ILE A 88 15.62 6.29 -7.32
CA ILE A 88 14.79 6.39 -8.53
C ILE A 88 13.31 6.36 -8.17
N ALA A 89 12.89 5.47 -7.27
CA ALA A 89 11.51 5.37 -6.83
C ALA A 89 11.02 6.69 -6.21
N ASP A 90 11.79 7.26 -5.28
CA ASP A 90 11.46 8.53 -4.63
C ASP A 90 11.49 9.71 -5.63
N SER A 91 12.41 9.69 -6.61
CA SER A 91 12.46 10.70 -7.67
C SER A 91 11.25 10.65 -8.60
N ILE A 92 10.67 9.46 -8.83
CA ILE A 92 9.42 9.30 -9.58
C ILE A 92 8.27 9.98 -8.82
N VAL A 93 8.19 9.82 -7.51
CA VAL A 93 7.18 10.51 -6.68
C VAL A 93 7.34 12.02 -6.78
N LEU A 94 8.57 12.53 -6.58
CA LEU A 94 8.87 13.97 -6.68
C LEU A 94 8.49 14.56 -8.04
N PHE A 95 8.71 13.81 -9.13
CA PHE A 95 8.27 14.21 -10.46
C PHE A 95 6.74 14.30 -10.58
N GLY A 96 6.01 13.38 -9.96
CA GLY A 96 4.55 13.40 -9.90
C GLY A 96 4.02 14.63 -9.16
N ASP A 97 4.62 15.02 -8.02
CA ASP A 97 4.27 16.22 -7.26
C ASP A 97 4.51 17.49 -8.09
N ALA A 98 5.69 17.60 -8.70
CA ALA A 98 6.00 18.74 -9.56
C ALA A 98 5.01 18.86 -10.74
N LEU A 99 4.60 17.74 -11.34
CA LEU A 99 3.60 17.72 -12.39
C LEU A 99 2.23 18.16 -11.87
N MET A 100 1.83 17.76 -10.66
CA MET A 100 0.57 18.15 -10.03
C MET A 100 0.52 19.66 -9.74
N LEU A 101 1.64 20.28 -9.33
CA LEU A 101 1.72 21.73 -9.12
C LEU A 101 1.55 22.52 -10.42
N CYS A 102 2.03 21.98 -11.54
CA CYS A 102 2.04 22.66 -12.83
C CYS A 102 0.73 22.50 -13.62
N THR A 103 -0.02 21.41 -13.38
CA THR A 103 -1.21 21.12 -14.19
C THR A 103 -2.50 21.75 -13.64
N LYS A 104 -3.44 22.02 -14.55
CA LYS A 104 -4.81 22.44 -14.25
C LYS A 104 -5.83 21.49 -14.90
N LEU A 105 -5.36 20.47 -15.61
CA LEU A 105 -6.19 19.50 -16.32
C LEU A 105 -6.50 18.32 -15.44
N TYR A 106 -7.78 18.02 -15.25
CA TYR A 106 -8.24 16.92 -14.40
C TYR A 106 -7.66 15.56 -14.84
N GLY A 107 -7.66 15.28 -16.15
CA GLY A 107 -7.10 14.05 -16.69
C GLY A 107 -5.62 13.83 -16.33
N LEU A 108 -4.81 14.88 -16.20
CA LEU A 108 -3.42 14.78 -15.78
C LEU A 108 -3.27 14.45 -14.29
N TYR A 109 -4.23 14.78 -13.45
CA TYR A 109 -4.20 14.36 -12.04
C TYR A 109 -4.30 12.85 -11.90
N TYR A 110 -5.05 12.15 -12.75
CA TYR A 110 -5.04 10.69 -12.77
C TYR A 110 -3.64 10.14 -13.08
N VAL A 111 -2.96 10.74 -14.05
CA VAL A 111 -1.58 10.36 -14.39
C VAL A 111 -0.63 10.64 -13.23
N CYS A 112 -0.75 11.79 -12.56
CA CYS A 112 0.03 12.11 -11.37
C CYS A 112 -0.16 11.05 -10.27
N PHE A 113 -1.39 10.65 -9.98
CA PHE A 113 -1.68 9.63 -8.99
C PHE A 113 -1.14 8.24 -9.36
N ILE A 114 -1.13 7.88 -10.66
CA ILE A 114 -0.46 6.65 -11.12
C ILE A 114 1.04 6.73 -10.89
N ILE A 115 1.68 7.86 -11.21
CA ILE A 115 3.11 8.10 -11.00
C ILE A 115 3.46 8.03 -9.50
N PHE A 116 2.66 8.65 -8.64
CA PHE A 116 2.82 8.55 -7.19
C PHE A 116 2.79 7.10 -6.72
N GLY A 117 1.75 6.37 -7.11
CA GLY A 117 1.59 4.97 -6.75
C GLY A 117 2.80 4.14 -7.19
N MET A 118 3.27 4.34 -8.42
CA MET A 118 4.45 3.64 -8.95
C MET A 118 5.69 3.88 -8.09
N GLY A 119 6.07 5.12 -7.85
CA GLY A 119 7.26 5.45 -7.07
C GLY A 119 7.15 4.96 -5.62
N TYR A 120 6.02 5.22 -4.97
CA TYR A 120 5.77 4.84 -3.59
C TYR A 120 5.87 3.33 -3.37
N SER A 121 5.24 2.53 -4.24
CA SER A 121 5.25 1.07 -4.09
C SER A 121 6.62 0.45 -4.35
N LEU A 122 7.36 0.97 -5.33
CA LEU A 122 8.72 0.52 -5.60
C LEU A 122 9.61 0.70 -4.36
N SER A 123 9.53 1.85 -3.71
CA SER A 123 10.28 2.14 -2.48
C SER A 123 9.88 1.22 -1.33
N ILE A 124 8.58 1.10 -1.03
CA ILE A 124 8.06 0.27 0.08
C ILE A 124 8.43 -1.20 -0.07
N ILE A 125 8.25 -1.79 -1.24
CA ILE A 125 8.48 -3.21 -1.46
C ILE A 125 9.96 -3.55 -1.27
N LEU A 126 10.85 -2.71 -1.77
CA LEU A 126 12.30 -2.88 -1.59
C LEU A 126 12.69 -2.81 -0.11
N LEU A 127 12.16 -1.85 0.63
CA LEU A 127 12.41 -1.71 2.06
C LEU A 127 11.83 -2.87 2.87
N THR A 128 10.62 -3.32 2.55
CA THR A 128 10.00 -4.49 3.17
C THR A 128 10.82 -5.76 2.97
N LYS A 129 11.32 -5.98 1.74
CA LYS A 129 12.19 -7.12 1.43
C LYS A 129 13.44 -7.14 2.31
N ILE A 130 14.12 -5.99 2.48
CA ILE A 130 15.33 -5.88 3.29
C ILE A 130 15.06 -6.25 4.75
N VAL A 131 14.04 -5.64 5.33
CA VAL A 131 13.72 -5.79 6.75
C VAL A 131 13.25 -7.21 7.08
N CYS A 132 12.53 -7.84 6.14
CA CYS A 132 11.96 -9.17 6.35
C CYS A 132 12.88 -10.32 5.91
N LYS A 133 13.93 -10.08 5.08
CA LYS A 133 14.75 -11.10 4.44
C LYS A 133 15.30 -12.16 5.40
N ASP A 134 15.87 -11.73 6.51
CA ASP A 134 16.52 -12.63 7.45
C ASP A 134 15.81 -12.70 8.81
N SER A 135 14.62 -12.11 8.95
CA SER A 135 13.90 -12.10 10.22
C SER A 135 13.10 -13.37 10.40
N SER A 136 13.24 -14.00 11.57
CA SER A 136 12.31 -15.03 12.02
C SER A 136 10.93 -14.45 12.36
N ARG A 137 10.84 -13.13 12.58
CA ARG A 137 9.63 -12.41 12.99
C ARG A 137 9.13 -11.45 11.90
N LYS A 138 9.01 -11.94 10.67
CA LYS A 138 8.61 -11.15 9.48
C LYS A 138 7.37 -10.30 9.72
N GLY A 139 6.38 -10.84 10.41
CA GLY A 139 5.14 -10.13 10.72
C GLY A 139 5.34 -8.88 11.57
N ILE A 140 6.09 -9.00 12.66
CA ILE A 140 6.41 -7.87 13.54
C ILE A 140 7.22 -6.82 12.76
N MET A 141 8.19 -7.24 11.97
CA MET A 141 9.03 -6.34 11.18
C MET A 141 8.22 -5.58 10.14
N ASN A 142 7.32 -6.25 9.43
CA ASN A 142 6.40 -5.58 8.50
C ASN A 142 5.45 -4.63 9.23
N GLY A 143 4.94 -5.02 10.41
CA GLY A 143 4.13 -4.14 11.26
C GLY A 143 4.88 -2.88 11.69
N ILE A 144 6.15 -2.99 12.09
CA ILE A 144 7.00 -1.85 12.47
C ILE A 144 7.22 -0.89 11.28
N LEU A 145 7.42 -1.41 10.08
CA LEU A 145 7.51 -0.57 8.87
C LEU A 145 6.23 0.22 8.64
N SER A 146 5.08 -0.42 8.79
CA SER A 146 3.77 0.22 8.64
C SER A 146 3.53 1.34 9.67
N VAL A 147 4.20 1.28 10.84
CA VAL A 147 4.14 2.35 11.85
C VAL A 147 4.67 3.67 11.29
N GLY A 148 5.81 3.66 10.61
CA GLY A 148 6.38 4.87 9.98
C GLY A 148 5.39 5.52 9.02
N THR A 149 4.83 4.72 8.11
CA THR A 149 3.83 5.18 7.13
C THR A 149 2.57 5.73 7.81
N ALA A 150 2.01 5.00 8.77
CA ALA A 150 0.75 5.40 9.39
C ALA A 150 0.89 6.65 10.26
N LEU A 151 1.96 6.78 11.04
CA LEU A 151 2.24 7.98 11.83
C LEU A 151 2.53 9.19 10.93
N GLY A 152 3.31 8.99 9.87
CA GLY A 152 3.57 10.03 8.89
C GLY A 152 2.28 10.50 8.22
N ALA A 153 1.47 9.59 7.67
CA ALA A 153 0.21 9.92 7.04
C ALA A 153 -0.76 10.65 7.99
N SER A 154 -0.82 10.24 9.27
CA SER A 154 -1.61 10.93 10.29
C SER A 154 -1.15 12.38 10.48
N LEU A 155 0.16 12.59 10.63
CA LEU A 155 0.74 13.92 10.82
C LEU A 155 0.53 14.80 9.58
N TYR A 156 0.78 14.26 8.38
CA TYR A 156 0.57 14.99 7.12
C TYR A 156 -0.90 15.35 6.90
N ASN A 157 -1.85 14.48 7.30
CA ASN A 157 -3.27 14.82 7.27
C ASN A 157 -3.61 15.96 8.24
N ILE A 158 -3.10 15.92 9.47
CA ILE A 158 -3.33 16.99 10.46
C ILE A 158 -2.74 18.31 9.95
N ILE A 159 -1.47 18.31 9.57
CA ILE A 159 -0.78 19.52 9.10
C ILE A 159 -1.43 20.01 7.79
N GLY A 160 -1.70 19.13 6.84
CA GLY A 160 -2.35 19.49 5.58
C GLY A 160 -3.70 20.14 5.80
N GLU A 161 -4.58 19.50 6.56
CA GLU A 161 -5.94 19.99 6.77
C GLU A 161 -5.96 21.26 7.62
N PHE A 162 -5.38 21.22 8.84
CA PHE A 162 -5.57 22.27 9.83
C PHE A 162 -4.56 23.41 9.77
N VAL A 163 -3.42 23.25 9.08
CA VAL A 163 -2.40 24.29 8.99
C VAL A 163 -2.36 24.91 7.60
N PHE A 164 -2.41 24.10 6.55
CA PHE A 164 -2.19 24.60 5.18
C PHE A 164 -3.47 24.78 4.38
N ILE A 165 -4.38 23.79 4.33
CA ILE A 165 -5.49 23.82 3.38
C ILE A 165 -6.70 24.56 3.94
N ASN A 166 -7.20 24.15 5.09
CA ASN A 166 -8.43 24.69 5.67
C ASN A 166 -8.31 24.99 7.16
N PRO A 167 -7.41 25.92 7.57
CA PRO A 167 -7.15 26.20 8.99
C PRO A 167 -8.39 26.76 9.72
N GLU A 168 -9.31 27.41 9.00
CA GLU A 168 -10.53 28.00 9.56
C GLU A 168 -11.69 26.98 9.63
N GLY A 169 -11.54 25.77 9.10
CA GLY A 169 -12.58 24.75 9.10
C GLY A 169 -13.82 25.13 8.28
N LYS A 170 -13.64 25.94 7.22
CA LYS A 170 -14.74 26.38 6.35
C LYS A 170 -15.40 25.19 5.67
N LYS A 171 -16.72 25.30 5.47
CA LYS A 171 -17.51 24.27 4.78
C LYS A 171 -17.50 24.50 3.26
N THR A 172 -17.91 23.49 2.52
CA THR A 172 -18.21 23.60 1.09
C THR A 172 -19.34 24.61 0.87
N THR A 173 -19.15 25.54 -0.07
CA THR A 173 -20.12 26.64 -0.33
C THR A 173 -20.67 26.57 -1.75
N ILE A 174 -19.92 26.04 -2.71
CA ILE A 174 -20.36 25.95 -4.10
C ILE A 174 -21.19 24.68 -4.28
N ASN A 175 -22.49 24.84 -4.50
CA ASN A 175 -23.47 23.76 -4.64
C ASN A 175 -23.42 22.71 -3.50
N ASP A 176 -23.01 23.12 -2.29
CA ASP A 176 -22.77 22.25 -1.14
C ASP A 176 -21.77 21.11 -1.38
N GLN A 177 -20.97 21.20 -2.44
CA GLN A 177 -20.06 20.15 -2.89
C GLN A 177 -18.60 20.58 -2.96
N PHE A 178 -18.33 21.82 -3.35
CA PHE A 178 -16.98 22.31 -3.60
C PHE A 178 -16.60 23.44 -2.66
N TYR A 179 -15.32 23.55 -2.36
CA TYR A 179 -14.73 24.64 -1.61
C TYR A 179 -14.48 25.85 -2.52
N GLU A 180 -14.47 27.04 -1.93
CA GLU A 180 -14.03 28.27 -2.60
C GLU A 180 -12.59 28.13 -3.11
N PHE A 181 -12.27 28.82 -4.21
CA PHE A 181 -10.96 28.72 -4.85
C PHE A 181 -9.79 29.02 -3.90
N GLU A 182 -9.92 30.00 -3.02
CA GLU A 182 -8.89 30.39 -2.06
C GLU A 182 -8.51 29.21 -1.15
N ILE A 183 -9.50 28.49 -0.65
CA ILE A 183 -9.30 27.31 0.20
C ILE A 183 -8.75 26.16 -0.63
N ALA A 184 -9.37 25.87 -1.75
CA ALA A 184 -8.98 24.77 -2.62
C ALA A 184 -7.54 24.92 -3.14
N ASN A 185 -7.12 26.13 -3.53
CA ASN A 185 -5.76 26.40 -4.02
C ASN A 185 -4.67 26.23 -2.94
N ASN A 186 -5.05 26.28 -1.66
CA ASN A 186 -4.09 26.10 -0.57
C ASN A 186 -3.49 24.69 -0.53
N PHE A 187 -4.11 23.68 -1.17
CA PHE A 187 -3.52 22.34 -1.24
C PHE A 187 -2.13 22.35 -1.89
N LYS A 188 -1.82 23.31 -2.76
CA LYS A 188 -0.47 23.47 -3.34
C LYS A 188 0.59 23.76 -2.31
N LYS A 189 0.27 24.47 -1.23
CA LYS A 189 1.19 24.72 -0.12
C LYS A 189 1.55 23.40 0.58
N TYR A 190 0.57 22.50 0.69
CA TYR A 190 0.79 21.17 1.22
C TYR A 190 1.67 20.33 0.30
N ILE A 191 1.47 20.35 -1.02
CA ILE A 191 2.34 19.63 -1.98
C ILE A 191 3.80 20.10 -1.88
N ILE A 192 4.04 21.41 -1.71
CA ILE A 192 5.40 21.94 -1.52
C ILE A 192 6.05 21.36 -0.23
N LEU A 193 5.29 21.23 0.86
CA LEU A 193 5.77 20.57 2.08
C LEU A 193 6.13 19.11 1.81
N GLU A 194 5.31 18.42 1.04
CA GLU A 194 5.51 17.04 0.65
C GLU A 194 6.78 16.86 -0.20
N GLU A 195 6.97 17.70 -1.23
CA GLU A 195 8.20 17.71 -2.04
C GLU A 195 9.47 17.85 -1.17
N PHE A 196 9.44 18.79 -0.19
CA PHE A 196 10.54 18.95 0.75
C PHE A 196 10.80 17.67 1.56
N SER A 197 9.76 16.98 1.99
CA SER A 197 9.87 15.73 2.75
C SER A 197 10.43 14.59 1.90
N ILE A 198 10.05 14.50 0.62
CA ILE A 198 10.58 13.51 -0.32
C ILE A 198 12.07 13.78 -0.58
N ILE A 199 12.49 15.02 -0.75
CA ILE A 199 13.89 15.38 -0.88
C ILE A 199 14.67 14.93 0.36
N LEU A 200 14.13 15.15 1.55
CA LEU A 200 14.74 14.71 2.80
C LEU A 200 14.81 13.17 2.88
N SER A 201 13.82 12.45 2.39
CA SER A 201 13.84 10.98 2.32
C SER A 201 14.97 10.49 1.42
N ILE A 202 15.17 11.12 0.26
CA ILE A 202 16.30 10.82 -0.66
C ILE A 202 17.64 11.04 0.03
N ILE A 203 17.80 12.14 0.77
CA ILE A 203 19.01 12.45 1.53
C ILE A 203 19.29 11.33 2.57
N ILE A 204 18.27 10.87 3.28
CA ILE A 204 18.39 9.75 4.24
C ILE A 204 18.87 8.49 3.53
N VAL A 205 18.32 8.16 2.36
CA VAL A 205 18.77 7.00 1.56
C VAL A 205 20.25 7.17 1.15
N VAL A 206 20.62 8.36 0.72
CA VAL A 206 22.03 8.63 0.31
C VAL A 206 23.00 8.45 1.47
N ILE A 207 22.65 8.89 2.68
CA ILE A 207 23.53 8.86 3.85
C ILE A 207 23.59 7.45 4.48
N PHE A 208 22.45 6.83 4.71
CA PHE A 208 22.36 5.62 5.55
C PHE A 208 22.40 4.31 4.77
N PHE A 209 22.01 4.32 3.49
CA PHE A 209 22.06 3.11 2.67
C PHE A 209 23.40 3.05 1.93
N LYS A 210 24.28 2.15 2.37
CA LYS A 210 25.51 1.87 1.63
C LYS A 210 25.18 1.19 0.30
N ASN A 211 26.02 1.41 -0.71
CA ASN A 211 25.94 0.68 -1.98
C ASN A 211 26.29 -0.81 -1.72
N ASN A 212 25.31 -1.57 -1.27
CA ASN A 212 25.48 -2.97 -0.95
C ASN A 212 25.27 -3.87 -2.18
N ALA A 213 25.97 -3.57 -3.27
CA ALA A 213 26.36 -4.66 -4.16
C ALA A 213 27.28 -5.66 -3.42
N THR A 214 27.89 -5.25 -2.32
CA THR A 214 28.89 -6.00 -1.54
C THR A 214 28.39 -6.64 -0.24
N ILE A 215 27.18 -6.33 0.29
CA ILE A 215 26.72 -6.94 1.56
C ILE A 215 26.12 -8.34 1.36
N ILE A 216 25.75 -8.73 0.13
CA ILE A 216 25.23 -10.07 -0.13
C ILE A 216 26.34 -11.12 -0.22
N GLU A 217 27.60 -10.74 -0.44
CA GLU A 217 28.74 -11.67 -0.62
C GLU A 217 29.67 -11.79 0.58
N GLN A 218 29.48 -11.04 1.67
CA GLN A 218 30.28 -11.27 2.89
C GLN A 218 29.50 -12.11 3.90
N SER A 219 29.35 -13.40 3.60
CA SER A 219 29.41 -14.45 4.61
C SER A 219 30.72 -14.28 5.42
N PRO A 220 30.68 -14.33 6.77
CA PRO A 220 31.90 -14.16 7.57
C PRO A 220 32.67 -15.48 7.66
N GLU A 221 33.03 -16.06 6.55
CA GLU A 221 33.99 -17.16 6.51
C GLU A 221 35.22 -16.69 5.74
N THR A 222 36.34 -16.69 6.48
CA THR A 222 37.70 -16.43 6.04
C THR A 222 38.10 -14.96 5.76
N LYS A 223 38.39 -14.23 6.85
CA LYS A 223 39.52 -13.33 6.82
C LYS A 223 40.80 -14.17 6.89
N GLU A 224 41.30 -14.56 5.75
CA GLU A 224 42.71 -14.79 5.56
C GLU A 224 43.24 -13.78 4.56
N GLU A 225 44.22 -13.01 5.00
CA GLU A 225 45.04 -12.13 4.21
C GLU A 225 45.50 -12.87 2.95
N LYS A 226 45.20 -12.30 1.79
CA LYS A 226 46.07 -12.39 0.63
C LYS A 226 45.93 -11.13 -0.19
N ASP A 227 46.90 -10.28 0.00
CA ASP A 227 47.49 -9.39 -0.98
C ASP A 227 48.01 -10.26 -2.12
N ASP A 228 47.26 -10.34 -3.22
CA ASP A 228 47.80 -10.82 -4.48
C ASP A 228 46.92 -10.38 -5.66
N THR A 229 47.55 -9.67 -6.49
CA THR A 229 47.32 -9.26 -7.87
C THR A 229 46.21 -10.02 -8.63
N ILE A 230 45.33 -9.22 -9.20
CA ILE A 230 44.31 -9.48 -10.19
C ILE A 230 44.86 -10.38 -11.33
N ASN A 231 44.74 -11.67 -11.16
CA ASN A 231 44.72 -12.67 -12.22
C ASN A 231 43.53 -13.63 -11.98
N LEU A 232 42.33 -13.08 -12.04
CA LEU A 232 41.14 -13.93 -12.24
C LEU A 232 41.32 -14.66 -13.54
N SER A 233 41.59 -15.96 -13.47
CA SER A 233 41.74 -16.78 -14.68
C SER A 233 40.42 -16.68 -15.49
N LEU A 234 40.52 -16.67 -16.80
CA LEU A 234 39.37 -16.68 -17.72
C LEU A 234 38.37 -17.81 -17.40
N GLU A 235 38.86 -18.88 -16.76
CA GLU A 235 38.04 -19.99 -16.28
C GLU A 235 37.16 -19.62 -15.06
N GLU A 236 37.61 -18.76 -14.13
CA GLU A 236 36.77 -18.31 -13.01
C GLU A 236 35.70 -17.35 -13.48
N ILE A 237 36.01 -16.46 -14.41
CA ILE A 237 35.03 -15.58 -15.07
C ILE A 237 34.01 -16.43 -15.85
N GLY A 238 34.48 -17.47 -16.57
CA GLY A 238 33.59 -18.39 -17.29
C GLY A 238 32.65 -19.19 -16.36
N ARG A 239 33.18 -19.66 -15.20
CA ARG A 239 32.36 -20.34 -14.18
C ARG A 239 31.33 -19.40 -13.55
N ASP A 240 31.70 -18.18 -13.23
CA ASP A 240 30.80 -17.19 -12.62
C ASP A 240 29.68 -16.79 -13.58
N ILE A 241 29.98 -16.62 -14.88
CA ILE A 241 28.95 -16.32 -15.91
C ILE A 241 28.03 -17.53 -16.08
N LYS A 242 28.57 -18.74 -16.12
CA LYS A 242 27.76 -19.97 -16.25
C LYS A 242 26.86 -20.16 -15.04
N GLN A 243 27.35 -19.93 -13.83
CA GLN A 243 26.55 -19.99 -12.59
C GLN A 243 25.41 -18.94 -12.63
N LYS A 244 25.70 -17.70 -13.01
CA LYS A 244 24.68 -16.64 -13.13
C LYS A 244 23.63 -16.94 -14.20
N LEU A 245 23.99 -17.63 -15.29
CA LEU A 245 23.03 -18.06 -16.30
C LEU A 245 22.13 -19.19 -15.78
N VAL A 246 22.69 -20.18 -15.11
CA VAL A 246 21.92 -21.27 -14.49
C VAL A 246 20.96 -20.73 -13.42
N ASP A 247 21.42 -19.82 -12.57
CA ASP A 247 20.58 -19.19 -11.56
C ASP A 247 19.44 -18.38 -12.17
N LYS A 248 19.69 -17.69 -13.29
CA LYS A 248 18.68 -16.93 -14.04
C LYS A 248 17.64 -17.85 -14.68
N GLU A 249 18.06 -18.95 -15.27
CA GLU A 249 17.18 -19.93 -15.89
C GLU A 249 16.29 -20.60 -14.82
N TYR A 250 16.88 -21.08 -13.72
CA TYR A 250 16.17 -21.63 -12.57
C TYR A 250 15.13 -20.65 -11.99
N LYS A 251 15.49 -19.39 -11.88
CA LYS A 251 14.57 -18.36 -11.41
C LYS A 251 13.37 -18.21 -12.34
N THR A 252 13.61 -18.13 -13.63
CA THR A 252 12.56 -17.95 -14.63
C THR A 252 11.61 -19.15 -14.61
N GLU A 253 12.15 -20.34 -14.48
CA GLU A 253 11.38 -21.58 -14.39
C GLU A 253 10.55 -21.64 -13.11
N TYR A 254 11.14 -21.30 -11.95
CA TYR A 254 10.41 -21.21 -10.67
C TYR A 254 9.20 -20.27 -10.75
N ILE A 255 9.41 -19.06 -11.25
CA ILE A 255 8.35 -18.06 -11.39
C ILE A 255 7.27 -18.57 -12.36
N LYS A 256 7.66 -19.13 -13.52
CA LYS A 256 6.73 -19.70 -14.49
C LYS A 256 5.91 -20.83 -13.88
N LYS A 257 6.55 -21.73 -13.14
CA LYS A 257 5.88 -22.85 -12.44
C LYS A 257 4.97 -22.35 -11.32
N ALA A 258 5.37 -21.33 -10.55
CA ALA A 258 4.53 -20.71 -9.52
C ALA A 258 3.25 -20.13 -10.13
N PHE A 259 3.35 -19.39 -11.24
CA PHE A 259 2.19 -18.81 -11.92
C PHE A 259 1.35 -19.83 -12.71
N SER A 260 1.89 -20.97 -13.07
CA SER A 260 1.13 -22.07 -13.68
C SER A 260 0.25 -22.81 -12.66
N LYS A 261 0.56 -22.73 -11.37
CA LYS A 261 -0.23 -23.34 -10.31
C LYS A 261 -1.43 -22.46 -9.95
N PHE A 262 -2.58 -23.08 -9.80
CA PHE A 262 -3.83 -22.41 -9.43
C PHE A 262 -3.74 -21.62 -8.10
N ARG A 263 -2.78 -21.95 -7.23
CA ARG A 263 -2.64 -21.35 -5.89
C ARG A 263 -2.41 -19.84 -5.92
N VAL A 264 -1.55 -19.32 -6.83
CA VAL A 264 -1.31 -17.87 -6.98
C VAL A 264 -2.60 -17.16 -7.39
N TRP A 265 -3.33 -17.74 -8.35
CA TRP A 265 -4.61 -17.18 -8.82
C TRP A 265 -5.71 -17.27 -7.77
N LYS A 266 -5.71 -18.33 -6.97
CA LYS A 266 -6.61 -18.46 -5.82
C LYS A 266 -6.37 -17.35 -4.79
N LEU A 267 -5.10 -17.05 -4.46
CA LEU A 267 -4.75 -15.92 -3.59
C LEU A 267 -5.15 -14.58 -4.23
N PHE A 268 -4.97 -14.42 -5.54
CA PHE A 268 -5.42 -13.24 -6.27
C PHE A 268 -6.94 -13.05 -6.13
N ILE A 269 -7.73 -14.09 -6.39
CA ILE A 269 -9.19 -14.04 -6.27
C ILE A 269 -9.62 -13.78 -4.82
N LEU A 270 -9.01 -14.48 -3.87
CA LEU A 270 -9.25 -14.29 -2.43
C LEU A 270 -9.04 -12.83 -2.03
N TYR A 271 -7.92 -12.24 -2.47
CA TYR A 271 -7.58 -10.87 -2.13
C TYR A 271 -8.52 -9.85 -2.79
N PHE A 272 -8.86 -10.07 -4.06
CA PHE A 272 -9.84 -9.26 -4.78
C PHE A 272 -11.19 -9.23 -4.04
N LEU A 273 -11.74 -10.39 -3.72
CA LEU A 273 -13.06 -10.52 -3.10
C LEU A 273 -13.07 -9.99 -1.65
N CYS A 274 -12.05 -10.32 -0.86
CA CYS A 274 -11.94 -9.89 0.53
C CYS A 274 -11.81 -8.37 0.65
N SER A 275 -11.05 -7.72 -0.23
CA SER A 275 -10.80 -6.30 -0.15
C SER A 275 -11.94 -5.43 -0.66
N PHE A 276 -12.89 -5.97 -1.44
CA PHE A 276 -13.91 -5.20 -2.14
C PHE A 276 -14.77 -4.33 -1.20
N VAL A 277 -15.34 -4.92 -0.16
CA VAL A 277 -16.20 -4.17 0.78
C VAL A 277 -15.42 -3.09 1.53
N TYR A 278 -14.18 -3.38 1.92
CA TYR A 278 -13.33 -2.44 2.61
C TYR A 278 -12.92 -1.26 1.71
N ASN A 279 -12.60 -1.55 0.46
CA ASN A 279 -12.32 -0.54 -0.56
C ASN A 279 -13.54 0.34 -0.82
N THR A 280 -14.73 -0.25 -0.91
CA THR A 280 -15.98 0.48 -1.10
C THR A 280 -16.23 1.48 0.04
N VAL A 281 -16.13 1.05 1.29
CA VAL A 281 -16.27 1.96 2.43
C VAL A 281 -15.22 3.07 2.38
N ASN A 282 -13.95 2.72 2.12
CA ASN A 282 -12.84 3.67 2.11
C ASN A 282 -12.99 4.76 1.04
N THR A 283 -13.53 4.42 -0.12
CA THR A 283 -13.72 5.39 -1.20
C THR A 283 -14.96 6.25 -1.01
N MET A 284 -16.01 5.70 -0.40
CA MET A 284 -17.33 6.36 -0.36
C MET A 284 -17.64 7.10 0.94
N TYR A 285 -16.98 6.76 2.08
CA TYR A 285 -17.42 7.27 3.39
C TYR A 285 -17.51 8.79 3.48
N ARG A 286 -16.63 9.53 2.80
CA ARG A 286 -16.65 11.00 2.76
C ARG A 286 -17.85 11.54 2.00
N ASN A 287 -18.10 11.02 0.80
CA ASN A 287 -19.21 11.46 -0.03
C ASN A 287 -20.54 11.08 0.60
N ILE A 288 -20.63 9.90 1.20
CA ILE A 288 -21.78 9.49 1.99
C ILE A 288 -22.02 10.47 3.15
N ALA A 289 -20.98 10.83 3.89
CA ALA A 289 -21.09 11.75 5.01
C ALA A 289 -21.60 13.13 4.57
N ILE A 290 -21.09 13.68 3.47
CA ILE A 290 -21.54 14.96 2.90
C ILE A 290 -23.02 14.85 2.53
N ARG A 291 -23.42 13.83 1.76
CA ARG A 291 -24.83 13.65 1.30
C ARG A 291 -25.80 13.37 2.45
N LYS A 292 -25.35 12.78 3.55
CA LYS A 292 -26.16 12.51 4.75
C LYS A 292 -26.07 13.61 5.80
N ASN A 293 -25.44 14.76 5.48
CA ASN A 293 -25.24 15.87 6.40
C ASN A 293 -24.55 15.47 7.71
N ILE A 294 -23.68 14.47 7.67
CA ILE A 294 -22.83 14.10 8.80
C ILE A 294 -21.75 15.19 8.94
N SER A 295 -21.47 15.61 10.17
CA SER A 295 -20.51 16.68 10.45
C SER A 295 -19.16 16.43 9.76
N THR A 296 -18.67 17.41 9.02
CA THR A 296 -17.35 17.40 8.38
C THR A 296 -16.23 17.16 9.40
N THR A 297 -16.36 17.68 10.61
CA THR A 297 -15.43 17.45 11.71
C THR A 297 -15.32 15.95 12.06
N ILE A 298 -16.46 15.23 12.08
CA ILE A 298 -16.45 13.78 12.32
C ILE A 298 -15.65 13.08 11.22
N VAL A 299 -15.85 13.44 9.96
CA VAL A 299 -15.16 12.84 8.81
C VAL A 299 -13.65 13.08 8.87
N GLN A 300 -13.24 14.30 9.20
CA GLN A 300 -11.82 14.67 9.37
C GLN A 300 -11.17 13.88 10.52
N VAL A 301 -11.84 13.85 11.67
CA VAL A 301 -11.38 13.07 12.84
C VAL A 301 -11.26 11.58 12.51
N LEU A 302 -12.22 11.01 11.78
CA LEU A 302 -12.18 9.61 11.34
C LEU A 302 -11.00 9.33 10.40
N SER A 303 -10.64 10.28 9.52
CA SER A 303 -9.48 10.11 8.65
C SER A 303 -8.18 10.04 9.47
N VAL A 304 -7.97 10.96 10.41
CA VAL A 304 -6.78 10.98 11.29
C VAL A 304 -6.74 9.74 12.18
N ILE A 305 -7.85 9.44 12.87
CA ILE A 305 -7.95 8.26 13.74
C ILE A 305 -7.75 6.98 12.94
N GLY A 306 -8.26 6.91 11.71
CA GLY A 306 -8.08 5.76 10.83
C GLY A 306 -6.62 5.42 10.57
N PHE A 307 -5.76 6.40 10.32
CA PHE A 307 -4.33 6.15 10.15
C PHE A 307 -3.65 5.71 11.46
N ILE A 308 -4.01 6.33 12.59
CA ILE A 308 -3.46 5.96 13.90
C ILE A 308 -3.86 4.52 14.25
N ILE A 309 -5.14 4.17 14.09
CA ILE A 309 -5.64 2.81 14.30
C ILE A 309 -4.97 1.85 13.33
N GLY A 310 -4.83 2.23 12.05
CA GLY A 310 -4.13 1.44 11.03
C GLY A 310 -2.71 1.08 11.45
N CYS A 311 -1.98 2.01 12.08
CA CYS A 311 -0.66 1.78 12.66
C CYS A 311 -0.68 0.64 13.69
N PHE A 312 -1.51 0.78 14.74
CA PHE A 312 -1.60 -0.23 15.80
C PHE A 312 -2.11 -1.57 15.27
N CYS A 313 -3.08 -1.55 14.37
CA CYS A 313 -3.66 -2.75 13.79
C CYS A 313 -2.69 -3.48 12.86
N SER A 314 -1.89 -2.79 12.08
CA SER A 314 -0.85 -3.42 11.25
C SER A 314 0.15 -4.19 12.12
N PHE A 315 0.58 -3.60 13.24
CA PHE A 315 1.42 -4.28 14.21
C PHE A 315 0.70 -5.47 14.85
N LEU A 316 -0.54 -5.29 15.28
CA LEU A 316 -1.36 -6.35 15.88
C LEU A 316 -1.55 -7.54 14.92
N TRP A 317 -1.95 -7.29 13.68
CA TRP A 317 -2.11 -8.35 12.66
C TRP A 317 -0.79 -9.05 12.35
N GLY A 318 0.32 -8.29 12.30
CA GLY A 318 1.66 -8.85 12.14
C GLY A 318 2.10 -9.74 13.30
N TYR A 319 1.66 -9.45 14.52
CA TYR A 319 1.86 -10.30 15.70
C TYR A 319 0.94 -11.52 15.68
N LEU A 320 -0.33 -11.33 15.35
CA LEU A 320 -1.32 -12.41 15.33
C LEU A 320 -0.98 -13.50 14.34
N ILE A 321 -0.48 -13.16 13.14
CA ILE A 321 -0.12 -14.18 12.12
C ILE A 321 1.08 -15.04 12.52
N GLN A 322 1.85 -14.63 13.52
CA GLN A 322 2.92 -15.48 14.08
C GLN A 322 2.39 -16.50 15.07
N LYS A 323 1.21 -16.26 15.65
CA LYS A 323 0.60 -17.15 16.66
C LYS A 323 -0.54 -17.99 16.10
N PHE A 324 -1.24 -17.47 15.13
CA PHE A 324 -2.43 -18.10 14.56
C PHE A 324 -2.23 -18.38 13.08
N SER A 325 -2.96 -19.35 12.56
CA SER A 325 -2.92 -19.71 11.15
C SER A 325 -3.49 -18.60 10.26
N PHE A 326 -2.95 -18.45 9.06
CA PHE A 326 -3.49 -17.53 8.03
C PHE A 326 -4.98 -17.77 7.79
N LYS A 327 -5.38 -19.05 7.71
CA LYS A 327 -6.76 -19.47 7.52
C LYS A 327 -7.71 -18.91 8.58
N LEU A 328 -7.35 -18.97 9.87
CA LEU A 328 -8.16 -18.43 10.94
C LEU A 328 -8.30 -16.91 10.84
N LEU A 329 -7.18 -16.22 10.61
CA LEU A 329 -7.16 -14.77 10.58
C LEU A 329 -7.91 -14.19 9.38
N ILE A 330 -7.76 -14.78 8.18
CA ILE A 330 -8.50 -14.34 7.00
C ILE A 330 -10.01 -14.65 7.12
N THR A 331 -10.36 -15.72 7.83
CA THR A 331 -11.74 -16.04 8.17
C THR A 331 -12.38 -14.96 9.05
N ILE A 332 -11.66 -14.47 10.07
CA ILE A 332 -12.12 -13.38 10.94
C ILE A 332 -12.34 -12.10 10.13
N ILE A 333 -11.41 -11.76 9.24
CA ILE A 333 -11.53 -10.59 8.35
C ILE A 333 -12.74 -10.73 7.43
N ASN A 334 -12.95 -11.90 6.82
CA ASN A 334 -14.10 -12.13 5.95
C ASN A 334 -15.45 -12.04 6.70
N ILE A 335 -15.54 -12.57 7.92
CA ILE A 335 -16.74 -12.43 8.76
C ILE A 335 -17.01 -10.95 9.05
N ALA A 336 -15.97 -10.18 9.41
CA ALA A 336 -16.12 -8.74 9.60
C ALA A 336 -16.58 -8.03 8.31
N GLY A 337 -16.03 -8.40 7.14
CA GLY A 337 -16.46 -7.89 5.84
C GLY A 337 -17.92 -8.20 5.52
N ILE A 338 -18.40 -9.40 5.85
CA ILE A 338 -19.83 -9.79 5.72
C ILE A 338 -20.70 -8.90 6.62
N VAL A 339 -20.32 -8.75 7.88
CA VAL A 339 -21.07 -7.91 8.83
C VAL A 339 -21.09 -6.45 8.37
N ILE A 340 -19.95 -5.89 7.99
CA ILE A 340 -19.87 -4.52 7.47
C ILE A 340 -20.72 -4.39 6.21
N GLY A 341 -20.59 -5.28 5.25
CA GLY A 341 -21.31 -5.21 3.97
C GLY A 341 -22.82 -5.20 4.15
N PHE A 342 -23.37 -6.10 4.94
CA PHE A 342 -24.82 -6.16 5.12
C PHE A 342 -25.38 -5.16 6.14
N SER A 343 -24.57 -4.63 7.04
CA SER A 343 -25.04 -3.73 8.12
C SER A 343 -24.71 -2.27 7.90
N PHE A 344 -23.76 -1.92 7.01
CA PHE A 344 -23.30 -0.52 6.84
C PHE A 344 -24.44 0.43 6.47
N TYR A 345 -25.38 -0.01 5.64
CA TYR A 345 -26.55 0.78 5.28
C TYR A 345 -27.33 1.29 6.50
N PHE A 346 -27.52 0.43 7.52
CA PHE A 346 -28.22 0.82 8.75
C PHE A 346 -27.43 1.86 9.56
N SER A 347 -26.11 1.87 9.45
CA SER A 347 -25.26 2.83 10.15
C SER A 347 -25.42 4.27 9.64
N LEU A 348 -25.91 4.45 8.41
CA LEU A 348 -26.09 5.78 7.79
C LEU A 348 -27.14 6.65 8.51
N LYS A 349 -27.97 6.05 9.35
CA LYS A 349 -29.02 6.76 10.11
C LYS A 349 -28.50 7.44 11.38
N ILE A 350 -27.35 7.00 11.90
CA ILE A 350 -26.82 7.46 13.20
C ILE A 350 -25.32 7.69 13.05
N SER A 351 -24.87 8.92 13.24
CA SER A 351 -23.47 9.33 13.06
C SER A 351 -22.48 8.50 13.89
N PHE A 352 -22.89 8.05 15.09
CA PHE A 352 -22.05 7.20 15.93
C PHE A 352 -21.80 5.83 15.28
N PHE A 353 -22.85 5.17 14.77
CA PHE A 353 -22.68 3.89 14.08
C PHE A 353 -21.90 4.04 12.78
N PHE A 354 -22.11 5.13 12.05
CA PHE A 354 -21.30 5.44 10.87
C PHE A 354 -19.81 5.51 11.24
N ALA A 355 -19.45 6.29 12.26
CA ALA A 355 -18.07 6.40 12.73
C ALA A 355 -17.50 5.06 13.19
N LEU A 356 -18.28 4.27 13.93
CA LEU A 356 -17.89 2.93 14.37
C LEU A 356 -17.58 2.00 13.19
N PHE A 357 -18.44 1.95 12.19
CA PHE A 357 -18.25 1.06 11.03
C PHE A 357 -17.07 1.50 10.15
N VAL A 358 -16.86 2.80 9.95
CA VAL A 358 -15.68 3.32 9.26
C VAL A 358 -14.39 2.95 10.02
N THR A 359 -14.41 3.03 11.35
CA THR A 359 -13.28 2.64 12.20
C THR A 359 -13.01 1.13 12.12
N LEU A 360 -14.05 0.29 12.21
CA LEU A 360 -13.93 -1.16 12.07
C LEU A 360 -13.38 -1.53 10.68
N GLN A 361 -13.84 -0.87 9.64
CA GLN A 361 -13.32 -1.05 8.29
C GLN A 361 -11.80 -0.82 8.25
N GLN A 362 -11.28 0.25 8.86
CA GLN A 362 -9.83 0.53 8.88
C GLN A 362 -9.04 -0.58 9.60
N ILE A 363 -9.56 -1.08 10.74
CA ILE A 363 -8.93 -2.16 11.51
C ILE A 363 -8.73 -3.41 10.65
N PHE A 364 -9.77 -3.84 9.95
CA PHE A 364 -9.73 -5.08 9.17
C PHE A 364 -9.05 -4.91 7.82
N SER A 365 -9.18 -3.77 7.17
CA SER A 365 -8.48 -3.46 5.90
C SER A 365 -6.96 -3.54 6.04
N CYS A 366 -6.39 -2.99 7.13
CA CYS A 366 -4.96 -3.11 7.43
C CYS A 366 -4.53 -4.58 7.59
N GLY A 367 -5.42 -5.41 8.16
CA GLY A 367 -5.17 -6.84 8.33
C GLY A 367 -4.98 -7.57 7.01
N ILE A 368 -5.77 -7.27 5.99
CA ILE A 368 -5.69 -7.94 4.67
C ILE A 368 -4.29 -7.78 4.08
N LEU A 369 -3.77 -6.55 4.05
CA LEU A 369 -2.45 -6.24 3.49
C LEU A 369 -1.33 -6.97 4.24
N VAL A 370 -1.37 -6.94 5.57
CA VAL A 370 -0.35 -7.56 6.42
C VAL A 370 -0.38 -9.08 6.30
N LEU A 371 -1.57 -9.69 6.40
CA LEU A 371 -1.72 -11.14 6.37
C LEU A 371 -1.29 -11.73 5.03
N LEU A 372 -1.72 -11.13 3.92
CA LEU A 372 -1.36 -11.63 2.59
C LEU A 372 0.15 -11.51 2.34
N ASN A 373 0.74 -10.36 2.69
CA ASN A 373 2.16 -10.13 2.54
C ASN A 373 2.98 -11.21 3.24
N ILE A 374 2.69 -11.47 4.52
CA ILE A 374 3.41 -12.47 5.32
C ILE A 374 3.11 -13.89 4.83
N HIS A 375 1.87 -14.18 4.43
CA HIS A 375 1.50 -15.49 3.91
C HIS A 375 2.30 -15.84 2.64
N ILE A 376 2.44 -14.89 1.71
CA ILE A 376 3.26 -15.06 0.50
C ILE A 376 4.73 -15.26 0.87
N MET A 377 5.28 -14.48 1.83
CA MET A 377 6.65 -14.66 2.31
C MET A 377 6.90 -16.03 2.98
N ASN A 378 5.86 -16.65 3.52
CA ASN A 378 5.98 -17.95 4.17
C ASN A 378 5.83 -19.12 3.20
N ILE A 379 5.06 -18.94 2.12
CA ILE A 379 4.82 -19.99 1.12
C ILE A 379 5.94 -20.04 0.09
N TYR A 380 6.35 -18.87 -0.43
CA TYR A 380 7.29 -18.77 -1.54
C TYR A 380 8.69 -18.38 -1.07
N LYS A 381 9.71 -18.69 -1.89
CA LYS A 381 11.09 -18.27 -1.63
C LYS A 381 11.19 -16.74 -1.64
N MET A 382 11.92 -16.19 -0.66
CA MET A 382 12.05 -14.75 -0.47
C MET A 382 12.68 -14.01 -1.66
N GLU A 383 13.47 -14.73 -2.46
CA GLU A 383 14.09 -14.21 -3.69
C GLU A 383 13.07 -13.84 -4.77
N TYR A 384 11.92 -14.50 -4.78
CA TYR A 384 10.84 -14.35 -5.77
C TYR A 384 9.61 -13.62 -5.18
N TYR A 385 9.73 -13.21 -3.94
CA TYR A 385 8.65 -12.55 -3.20
C TYR A 385 8.10 -11.33 -3.95
N VAL A 386 8.97 -10.45 -4.47
CA VAL A 386 8.55 -9.19 -5.10
C VAL A 386 7.68 -9.44 -6.33
N GLU A 387 8.06 -10.41 -7.15
CA GLU A 387 7.35 -10.74 -8.38
C GLU A 387 5.97 -11.38 -8.08
N ILE A 388 5.93 -12.33 -7.14
CA ILE A 388 4.69 -13.03 -6.78
C ILE A 388 3.76 -12.08 -6.01
N PHE A 389 4.29 -11.35 -5.04
CA PHE A 389 3.52 -10.37 -4.27
C PHE A 389 2.96 -9.27 -5.18
N GLY A 390 3.76 -8.77 -6.13
CA GLY A 390 3.32 -7.75 -7.09
C GLY A 390 2.08 -8.18 -7.86
N VAL A 391 2.04 -9.42 -8.36
CA VAL A 391 0.89 -9.94 -9.10
C VAL A 391 -0.31 -10.17 -8.19
N VAL A 392 -0.12 -10.78 -7.01
CA VAL A 392 -1.24 -11.06 -6.09
C VAL A 392 -1.80 -9.76 -5.51
N SER A 393 -0.96 -8.80 -5.17
CA SER A 393 -1.40 -7.51 -4.63
C SER A 393 -2.10 -6.62 -5.68
N PHE A 394 -1.83 -6.85 -6.98
CA PHE A 394 -2.58 -6.18 -8.06
C PHE A 394 -4.09 -6.47 -7.97
N ALA A 395 -4.50 -7.59 -7.39
CA ALA A 395 -5.90 -7.90 -7.10
C ALA A 395 -6.58 -6.83 -6.22
N TYR A 396 -5.85 -6.25 -5.28
CA TYR A 396 -6.36 -5.13 -4.45
C TYR A 396 -6.64 -3.89 -5.30
N GLY A 397 -5.72 -3.55 -6.20
CA GLY A 397 -5.90 -2.44 -7.13
C GLY A 397 -7.12 -2.65 -8.05
N VAL A 398 -7.25 -3.85 -8.61
CA VAL A 398 -8.42 -4.21 -9.44
C VAL A 398 -9.71 -4.14 -8.62
N SER A 399 -9.70 -4.65 -7.39
CA SER A 399 -10.85 -4.57 -6.47
C SER A 399 -11.27 -3.12 -6.23
N LEU A 400 -10.31 -2.22 -6.02
CA LEU A 400 -10.58 -0.80 -5.80
C LEU A 400 -11.15 -0.12 -7.05
N ILE A 401 -10.60 -0.40 -8.24
CA ILE A 401 -11.12 0.13 -9.50
C ILE A 401 -12.56 -0.33 -9.71
N VAL A 402 -12.81 -1.63 -9.55
CA VAL A 402 -14.15 -2.21 -9.74
C VAL A 402 -15.15 -1.66 -8.72
N SER A 403 -14.76 -1.55 -7.45
CA SER A 403 -15.62 -0.98 -6.41
C SER A 403 -15.93 0.50 -6.67
N SER A 404 -14.96 1.29 -7.12
CA SER A 404 -15.15 2.71 -7.47
C SER A 404 -16.04 2.88 -8.70
N ALA A 405 -15.81 2.10 -9.75
CA ALA A 405 -16.65 2.11 -10.95
C ALA A 405 -18.10 1.68 -10.63
N PHE A 406 -18.24 0.65 -9.82
CA PHE A 406 -19.57 0.17 -9.39
C PHE A 406 -20.28 1.23 -8.54
N SER A 407 -19.58 1.89 -7.63
CA SER A 407 -20.12 2.99 -6.82
C SER A 407 -20.57 4.17 -7.70
N TYR A 408 -19.71 4.58 -8.65
CA TYR A 408 -20.03 5.64 -9.60
C TYR A 408 -21.28 5.32 -10.44
N ILE A 409 -21.35 4.10 -11.00
CA ILE A 409 -22.49 3.65 -11.78
C ILE A 409 -23.77 3.63 -10.93
N ALA A 410 -23.71 3.04 -9.75
CA ALA A 410 -24.88 2.92 -8.89
C ALA A 410 -25.42 4.29 -8.45
N GLU A 411 -24.54 5.24 -8.11
CA GLU A 411 -24.96 6.58 -7.74
C GLU A 411 -25.57 7.38 -8.90
N ASN A 412 -25.07 7.21 -10.12
CA ASN A 412 -25.57 7.95 -11.28
C ASN A 412 -26.86 7.36 -11.86
N TYR A 413 -26.99 6.03 -11.89
CA TYR A 413 -28.15 5.37 -12.49
C TYR A 413 -29.29 5.13 -11.50
N LEU A 414 -29.01 5.12 -10.20
CA LEU A 414 -29.99 4.98 -9.14
C LEU A 414 -30.17 6.29 -8.35
N SER A 415 -29.86 7.43 -8.98
CA SER A 415 -29.85 8.76 -8.36
C SER A 415 -31.16 9.16 -7.68
N ASP A 416 -32.30 8.67 -8.19
CA ASP A 416 -33.62 8.96 -7.63
C ASP A 416 -33.81 8.39 -6.21
N ASN A 417 -33.03 7.35 -5.84
CA ASN A 417 -33.06 6.76 -4.52
C ASN A 417 -31.64 6.44 -4.02
N VAL A 418 -30.97 7.47 -3.53
CA VAL A 418 -29.57 7.38 -3.02
C VAL A 418 -29.42 6.30 -1.94
N ASP A 419 -30.43 6.09 -1.10
CA ASP A 419 -30.40 5.08 -0.05
C ASP A 419 -30.41 3.66 -0.61
N LEU A 420 -31.16 3.43 -1.70
CA LEU A 420 -31.18 2.14 -2.40
C LEU A 420 -29.82 1.87 -3.07
N SER A 421 -29.20 2.89 -3.68
CA SER A 421 -27.87 2.78 -4.29
C SER A 421 -26.85 2.29 -3.27
N TYR A 422 -26.81 2.92 -2.10
CA TYR A 422 -25.90 2.50 -1.03
C TYR A 422 -26.20 1.10 -0.51
N ALA A 423 -27.49 0.74 -0.32
CA ALA A 423 -27.87 -0.60 0.09
C ALA A 423 -27.36 -1.67 -0.89
N ILE A 424 -27.54 -1.45 -2.20
CA ILE A 424 -27.07 -2.39 -3.24
C ILE A 424 -25.56 -2.51 -3.21
N ILE A 425 -24.80 -1.38 -3.17
CA ILE A 425 -23.34 -1.37 -3.19
C ILE A 425 -22.78 -2.19 -2.02
N PHE A 426 -23.29 -1.96 -0.82
CA PHE A 426 -22.80 -2.65 0.38
C PHE A 426 -23.24 -4.10 0.45
N CYS A 427 -24.45 -4.44 0.01
CA CYS A 427 -24.91 -5.84 -0.09
C CYS A 427 -24.04 -6.65 -1.07
N VAL A 428 -23.67 -6.09 -2.21
CA VAL A 428 -22.74 -6.73 -3.15
C VAL A 428 -21.37 -6.94 -2.47
N GLY A 429 -20.84 -5.95 -1.76
CA GLY A 429 -19.60 -6.09 -1.00
C GLY A 429 -19.67 -7.20 0.05
N GLY A 430 -20.79 -7.31 0.78
CA GLY A 430 -21.03 -8.38 1.75
C GLY A 430 -21.09 -9.76 1.10
N ALA A 431 -21.75 -9.89 -0.05
CA ALA A 431 -21.82 -11.14 -0.81
C ALA A 431 -20.45 -11.59 -1.35
N LEU A 432 -19.62 -10.64 -1.83
CA LEU A 432 -18.24 -10.92 -2.25
C LEU A 432 -17.36 -11.35 -1.07
N SER A 433 -17.52 -10.74 0.11
CA SER A 433 -16.86 -11.18 1.34
C SER A 433 -17.26 -12.58 1.76
N LEU A 434 -18.53 -12.97 1.56
CA LEU A 434 -19.01 -14.33 1.80
C LEU A 434 -18.37 -15.33 0.82
N ALA A 435 -18.25 -15.00 -0.46
CA ALA A 435 -17.52 -15.82 -1.44
C ALA A 435 -16.03 -15.97 -1.05
N SER A 436 -15.40 -14.88 -0.62
CA SER A 436 -14.02 -14.88 -0.11
C SER A 436 -13.85 -15.78 1.12
N PHE A 437 -14.82 -15.79 2.04
CA PHE A 437 -14.83 -16.68 3.20
C PHE A 437 -14.69 -18.15 2.80
N PHE A 438 -15.50 -18.61 1.83
CA PHE A 438 -15.41 -19.99 1.36
C PHE A 438 -14.05 -20.29 0.71
N ILE A 439 -13.54 -19.40 -0.12
CA ILE A 439 -12.23 -19.59 -0.76
C ILE A 439 -11.10 -19.65 0.28
N GLY A 440 -11.11 -18.73 1.26
CA GLY A 440 -10.11 -18.66 2.33
C GLY A 440 -10.15 -19.86 3.25
N PHE A 441 -11.34 -20.44 3.47
CA PHE A 441 -11.48 -21.65 4.28
C PHE A 441 -10.73 -22.87 3.73
N PHE A 442 -10.56 -22.95 2.40
CA PHE A 442 -9.82 -24.01 1.72
C PHE A 442 -8.37 -23.65 1.41
N GLU A 443 -7.83 -22.51 1.90
CA GLU A 443 -6.43 -22.18 1.71
C GLU A 443 -5.53 -23.02 2.61
N GLY A 444 -4.50 -23.63 2.01
CA GLY A 444 -3.50 -24.42 2.72
C GLY A 444 -2.30 -23.57 3.16
N GLU A 445 -1.61 -23.99 4.20
CA GLU A 445 -0.41 -23.34 4.74
C GLU A 445 0.91 -24.00 4.31
N ASN A 446 0.85 -25.04 3.48
CA ASN A 446 2.03 -25.75 3.03
C ASN A 446 2.93 -24.84 2.18
N LYS A 447 4.24 -24.97 2.37
CA LYS A 447 5.22 -24.28 1.53
C LYS A 447 5.10 -24.75 0.08
N PHE A 448 5.42 -23.84 -0.84
CA PHE A 448 5.55 -24.17 -2.24
C PHE A 448 6.91 -24.87 -2.44
N GLU A 449 6.87 -26.19 -2.58
CA GLU A 449 8.06 -27.02 -2.79
C GLU A 449 8.23 -27.23 -4.29
N PHE A 450 9.30 -26.67 -4.82
CA PHE A 450 9.70 -26.87 -6.22
C PHE A 450 10.33 -28.26 -6.43
N GLU A 451 10.90 -28.84 -5.36
CA GLU A 451 11.76 -30.03 -5.40
C GLU A 451 11.03 -31.36 -5.22
N GLN A 452 9.73 -31.38 -4.87
CA GLN A 452 9.00 -32.64 -4.62
C GLN A 452 8.47 -33.37 -5.87
N GLU A 453 8.63 -32.80 -7.07
CA GLU A 453 8.14 -33.42 -8.30
C GLU A 453 9.26 -34.07 -9.15
N GLU A 454 10.51 -34.10 -8.69
CA GLU A 454 11.63 -34.73 -9.40
C GLU A 454 12.01 -36.12 -8.82
N ASN A 455 11.24 -36.70 -7.86
CA ASN A 455 11.43 -38.07 -7.37
C ASN A 455 10.26 -38.97 -7.72
#